data_3dba5a45507a459ab4e42b303773cfdd
#
_entry.id   3dba5a45507a459ab4e42b303773cfdd
#
_cell.length_a   1.000
_cell.length_b   1.000
_cell.length_c   1.000
_cell.angle_alpha   90.00
_cell.angle_beta   90.00
_cell.angle_gamma   90.00
#
_symmetry.space_group_name_H-M   'P 1'
#
loop_
_entity.id
_entity.type
_entity.pdbx_description
1 polymer ?
#
loop_
_entity_poly.entity_id
_entity_poly.type
_entity_poly.pdbx_seq_one_letter_code
_entity_poly.pdbx_strand_id
1 'polypeptide(L)'
;MRKHYISNLRWITVLWLIPYHAACVFRPSRYRDFFVTAPGGKAIYEKLVFLSYPWFMPVLFVLAGVSAYYALDKRTPGQFARERVTKLLVPLAFCTALLSPVQIYFSELSHYLRAPSGSYLEFLKYFFSTDFGGYVGGFSFTGFWYIRFLFYMSIICLPAMVWFKRRGAAVERFIASLPLPAILGLFIFPAEGFLRSRSDYSFPEYICFFLLGFFVLSNEAVQEKIRRWAWPLAALAAALAVPNLYMRCVTRTDYGVTYWVLYRLLRWASVLALFGLAKAYLDRRNRLTDYLTATSYSVYLLHQTILVTIAYYVVNYFKTHSGISLHAQYFMVVGLTALATFLAQAVIRRIPGLRRMLGVTGPARGRAAAQAAQAVPDGGSEDNGG
;
A
#
# COMPACT_ATOMS: atom_id res chain seq x y z
N MET A 1 9.84 -16.28 16.08
CA MET A 1 10.55 -14.98 15.97
C MET A 1 9.78 -14.01 15.08
N ARG A 2 9.84 -12.71 15.35
CA ARG A 2 9.23 -11.69 14.49
C ARG A 2 10.18 -11.43 13.31
N LYS A 3 9.70 -11.60 12.08
CA LYS A 3 10.49 -11.37 10.85
C LYS A 3 10.51 -9.87 10.54
N HIS A 4 11.60 -9.20 10.93
CA HIS A 4 11.71 -7.73 10.83
C HIS A 4 11.74 -7.25 9.38
N TYR A 5 12.32 -8.03 8.45
CA TYR A 5 12.40 -7.68 7.03
C TYR A 5 11.02 -7.45 6.39
N ILE A 6 9.97 -8.20 6.81
CA ILE A 6 8.59 -8.00 6.32
C ILE A 6 8.08 -6.61 6.70
N SER A 7 8.29 -6.21 7.96
CA SER A 7 7.89 -4.89 8.44
C SER A 7 8.73 -3.78 7.80
N ASN A 8 10.02 -4.02 7.61
CA ASN A 8 10.94 -3.06 7.02
C ASN A 8 10.65 -2.85 5.52
N LEU A 9 10.43 -3.91 4.75
CA LEU A 9 10.02 -3.76 3.35
C LEU A 9 8.68 -3.03 3.23
N ARG A 10 7.73 -3.27 4.16
CA ARG A 10 6.43 -2.60 4.15
C ARG A 10 6.56 -1.09 4.35
N TRP A 11 7.26 -0.62 5.39
CA TRP A 11 7.35 0.82 5.61
C TRP A 11 8.16 1.52 4.52
N ILE A 12 9.20 0.90 3.97
CA ILE A 12 9.94 1.41 2.80
C ILE A 12 8.99 1.61 1.62
N THR A 13 8.20 0.58 1.30
CA THR A 13 7.23 0.66 0.19
C THR A 13 6.15 1.71 0.44
N VAL A 14 5.70 1.88 1.69
CA VAL A 14 4.73 2.93 2.04
C VAL A 14 5.32 4.33 1.91
N LEU A 15 6.57 4.54 2.34
CA LEU A 15 7.23 5.85 2.17
C LEU A 15 7.46 6.19 0.70
N TRP A 16 7.69 5.18 -0.15
CA TRP A 16 7.81 5.36 -1.60
C TRP A 16 6.54 5.94 -2.25
N LEU A 17 5.37 5.80 -1.62
CA LEU A 17 4.13 6.39 -2.14
C LEU A 17 4.19 7.91 -2.24
N ILE A 18 4.94 8.59 -1.36
CA ILE A 18 5.06 10.06 -1.39
C ILE A 18 5.76 10.53 -2.66
N PRO A 19 7.01 10.13 -2.98
CA PRO A 19 7.64 10.52 -4.24
C PRO A 19 6.91 9.99 -5.48
N TYR A 20 6.27 8.80 -5.39
CA TYR A 20 5.47 8.25 -6.48
C TYR A 20 4.25 9.14 -6.80
N HIS A 21 3.43 9.47 -5.81
CA HIS A 21 2.25 10.32 -6.02
C HIS A 21 2.62 11.76 -6.39
N ALA A 22 3.72 12.29 -5.86
CA ALA A 22 4.27 13.56 -6.33
C ALA A 22 4.64 13.49 -7.81
N ALA A 23 5.27 12.39 -8.27
CA ALA A 23 5.57 12.20 -9.69
C ALA A 23 4.31 12.17 -10.56
N CYS A 24 3.19 11.64 -10.05
CA CYS A 24 1.90 11.70 -10.75
C CYS A 24 1.40 13.13 -10.97
N VAL A 25 1.72 14.07 -10.08
CA VAL A 25 1.39 15.50 -10.24
C VAL A 25 2.20 16.15 -11.36
N PHE A 26 3.50 15.81 -11.46
CA PHE A 26 4.47 16.51 -12.33
C PHE A 26 4.75 15.80 -13.66
N ARG A 27 4.08 14.68 -13.96
CA ARG A 27 4.16 14.01 -15.27
C ARG A 27 3.38 14.76 -16.34
N PRO A 28 3.57 14.48 -17.64
CA PRO A 28 2.86 15.16 -18.72
C PRO A 28 1.34 15.12 -18.55
N SER A 29 0.67 16.26 -18.77
CA SER A 29 -0.76 16.51 -18.49
C SER A 29 -1.75 15.69 -19.33
N ARG A 30 -1.30 14.88 -20.31
CA ARG A 30 -2.12 13.92 -21.04
C ARG A 30 -2.77 12.86 -20.13
N TYR A 31 -2.24 12.67 -18.94
CA TYR A 31 -2.78 11.78 -17.91
C TYR A 31 -3.53 12.60 -16.86
N ARG A 32 -4.76 12.99 -17.16
CA ARG A 32 -5.65 13.68 -16.21
C ARG A 32 -6.23 12.74 -15.14
N ASP A 33 -5.56 11.66 -14.88
CA ASP A 33 -5.96 10.57 -14.00
C ASP A 33 -5.46 10.75 -12.55
N PHE A 34 -4.90 11.90 -12.21
CA PHE A 34 -4.51 12.23 -10.86
C PHE A 34 -5.16 13.53 -10.36
N PHE A 35 -5.34 13.67 -9.05
CA PHE A 35 -6.11 14.74 -8.41
C PHE A 35 -5.63 16.15 -8.75
N VAL A 36 -4.33 16.34 -8.90
CA VAL A 36 -3.71 17.63 -9.28
C VAL A 36 -2.67 17.38 -10.36
N THR A 37 -2.60 18.24 -11.37
CA THR A 37 -1.60 18.16 -12.44
C THR A 37 -0.88 19.49 -12.61
N ALA A 38 0.44 19.44 -12.68
CA ALA A 38 1.28 20.61 -12.93
C ALA A 38 1.38 20.90 -14.45
N PRO A 39 1.24 22.17 -14.89
CA PRO A 39 1.48 22.53 -16.27
C PRO A 39 2.93 22.25 -16.68
N GLY A 40 3.15 21.83 -17.94
CA GLY A 40 4.50 21.59 -18.47
C GLY A 40 5.21 20.38 -17.87
N GLY A 41 4.45 19.37 -17.40
CA GLY A 41 4.98 18.18 -16.80
C GLY A 41 6.11 17.51 -17.56
N LYS A 42 7.07 16.91 -16.87
CA LYS A 42 8.32 16.35 -17.43
C LYS A 42 8.26 14.84 -17.58
N ALA A 43 8.81 14.33 -18.68
CA ALA A 43 8.86 12.89 -18.99
C ALA A 43 9.62 12.06 -17.94
N ILE A 44 10.54 12.64 -17.19
CA ILE A 44 11.26 11.94 -16.12
C ILE A 44 10.30 11.44 -15.03
N TYR A 45 9.26 12.20 -14.67
CA TYR A 45 8.27 11.80 -13.68
C TYR A 45 7.34 10.72 -14.21
N GLU A 46 7.02 10.74 -15.51
CA GLU A 46 6.31 9.66 -16.18
C GLU A 46 7.11 8.34 -16.11
N LYS A 47 8.42 8.40 -16.39
CA LYS A 47 9.31 7.24 -16.27
C LYS A 47 9.39 6.73 -14.83
N LEU A 48 9.45 7.63 -13.84
CA LEU A 48 9.43 7.25 -12.42
C LEU A 48 8.15 6.52 -12.04
N VAL A 49 7.00 6.98 -12.52
CA VAL A 49 5.70 6.32 -12.31
C VAL A 49 5.71 4.93 -12.95
N PHE A 50 6.11 4.79 -14.21
CA PHE A 50 6.11 3.50 -14.91
C PHE A 50 7.15 2.51 -14.37
N LEU A 51 8.26 2.99 -13.81
CA LEU A 51 9.25 2.15 -13.14
C LEU A 51 8.75 1.65 -11.77
N SER A 52 7.96 2.46 -11.09
CA SER A 52 7.43 2.12 -9.75
C SER A 52 6.21 1.22 -9.81
N TYR A 53 5.30 1.46 -10.74
CA TYR A 53 3.99 0.81 -10.82
C TYR A 53 4.03 -0.74 -10.84
N PRO A 54 5.01 -1.40 -11.51
CA PRO A 54 5.06 -2.86 -11.52
C PRO A 54 5.22 -3.52 -10.15
N TRP A 55 5.88 -2.90 -9.19
CA TRP A 55 6.31 -3.59 -7.98
C TRP A 55 5.69 -3.11 -6.67
N PHE A 56 5.43 -1.80 -6.48
CA PHE A 56 5.13 -1.28 -5.14
C PHE A 56 3.80 -1.80 -4.56
N MET A 57 2.72 -1.84 -5.37
CA MET A 57 1.45 -2.37 -4.91
C MET A 57 1.45 -3.90 -4.80
N PRO A 58 1.97 -4.67 -5.79
CA PRO A 58 2.14 -6.11 -5.64
C PRO A 58 2.90 -6.52 -4.38
N VAL A 59 4.00 -5.83 -4.05
CA VAL A 59 4.75 -6.08 -2.80
C VAL A 59 3.87 -5.89 -1.56
N LEU A 60 3.07 -4.82 -1.50
CA LEU A 60 2.19 -4.59 -0.34
C LEU A 60 1.13 -5.67 -0.17
N PHE A 61 0.54 -6.18 -1.26
CA PHE A 61 -0.44 -7.29 -1.20
C PHE A 61 0.22 -8.60 -0.81
N VAL A 62 1.39 -8.92 -1.36
CA VAL A 62 2.19 -10.08 -0.96
C VAL A 62 2.53 -10.03 0.53
N LEU A 63 3.05 -8.91 1.03
CA LEU A 63 3.38 -8.73 2.45
C LEU A 63 2.13 -8.82 3.35
N ALA A 64 0.97 -8.43 2.84
CA ALA A 64 -0.29 -8.59 3.55
C ALA A 64 -0.70 -10.08 3.64
N GLY A 65 -0.54 -10.85 2.56
CA GLY A 65 -0.77 -12.29 2.52
C GLY A 65 0.16 -13.04 3.48
N VAL A 66 1.46 -12.79 3.41
CA VAL A 66 2.46 -13.36 4.35
C VAL A 66 2.11 -13.02 5.81
N SER A 67 1.67 -11.78 6.06
CA SER A 67 1.27 -11.35 7.41
C SER A 67 -0.02 -12.02 7.89
N ALA A 68 -0.97 -12.31 6.98
CA ALA A 68 -2.18 -13.04 7.28
C ALA A 68 -1.88 -14.49 7.68
N TYR A 69 -0.92 -15.15 7.01
CA TYR A 69 -0.45 -16.49 7.36
C TYR A 69 0.03 -16.56 8.81
N TYR A 70 0.96 -15.67 9.21
CA TYR A 70 1.47 -15.64 10.58
C TYR A 70 0.45 -15.11 11.61
N ALA A 71 -0.55 -14.36 11.18
CA ALA A 71 -1.62 -13.91 12.05
C ALA A 71 -2.55 -15.05 12.46
N LEU A 72 -2.85 -15.96 11.53
CA LEU A 72 -3.70 -17.14 11.78
C LEU A 72 -3.01 -18.21 12.61
N ASP A 73 -1.69 -18.17 12.81
CA ASP A 73 -0.99 -19.01 13.81
C ASP A 73 -1.35 -18.63 15.26
N LYS A 74 -1.74 -17.38 15.47
CA LYS A 74 -1.92 -16.79 16.80
C LYS A 74 -3.37 -16.38 17.10
N ARG A 75 -4.28 -16.57 16.17
CA ARG A 75 -5.67 -16.08 16.24
C ARG A 75 -6.64 -17.09 15.70
N THR A 76 -7.80 -17.17 16.32
CA THR A 76 -8.95 -17.88 15.74
C THR A 76 -9.44 -17.14 14.48
N PRO A 77 -10.16 -17.84 13.57
CA PRO A 77 -10.73 -17.17 12.38
C PRO A 77 -11.64 -16.00 12.73
N GLY A 78 -12.46 -16.12 13.78
CA GLY A 78 -13.32 -15.03 14.25
C GLY A 78 -12.55 -13.83 14.80
N GLN A 79 -11.47 -14.07 15.57
CA GLN A 79 -10.58 -13.01 16.04
C GLN A 79 -9.88 -12.32 14.88
N PHE A 80 -9.44 -13.08 13.87
CA PHE A 80 -8.83 -12.52 12.67
C PHE A 80 -9.82 -11.62 11.91
N ALA A 81 -11.05 -12.10 11.67
CA ALA A 81 -12.09 -11.32 10.97
C ALA A 81 -12.42 -10.02 11.73
N ARG A 82 -12.64 -10.11 13.06
CA ARG A 82 -12.90 -8.94 13.90
C ARG A 82 -11.75 -7.92 13.84
N GLU A 83 -10.51 -8.40 13.83
CA GLU A 83 -9.34 -7.52 13.68
C GLU A 83 -9.31 -6.84 12.32
N ARG A 84 -9.72 -7.51 11.23
CA ARG A 84 -9.84 -6.89 9.89
C ARG A 84 -10.92 -5.81 9.87
N VAL A 85 -12.06 -6.04 10.48
CA VAL A 85 -13.10 -5.01 10.62
C VAL A 85 -12.54 -3.79 11.36
N THR A 86 -11.97 -3.98 12.53
CA THR A 86 -11.52 -2.85 13.37
C THR A 86 -10.29 -2.12 12.82
N LYS A 87 -9.40 -2.82 12.09
CA LYS A 87 -8.14 -2.22 11.58
C LYS A 87 -8.17 -1.81 10.12
N LEU A 88 -9.16 -2.28 9.35
CA LEU A 88 -9.27 -1.93 7.93
C LEU A 88 -10.61 -1.27 7.61
N LEU A 89 -11.76 -1.88 7.98
CA LEU A 89 -13.06 -1.35 7.59
C LEU A 89 -13.40 -0.06 8.35
N VAL A 90 -13.15 0.00 9.66
CA VAL A 90 -13.41 1.22 10.45
C VAL A 90 -12.54 2.39 9.97
N PRO A 91 -11.19 2.24 9.80
CA PRO A 91 -10.38 3.30 9.21
C PRO A 91 -10.77 3.65 7.77
N LEU A 92 -11.17 2.67 6.95
CA LEU A 92 -11.65 2.91 5.59
C LEU A 92 -12.87 3.84 5.60
N ALA A 93 -13.91 3.49 6.40
CA ALA A 93 -15.13 4.30 6.48
C ALA A 93 -14.83 5.72 6.97
N PHE A 94 -14.03 5.84 8.04
CA PHE A 94 -13.66 7.13 8.61
C PHE A 94 -12.83 7.99 7.63
N CYS A 95 -11.81 7.41 7.00
CA CYS A 95 -10.98 8.14 6.04
C CYS A 95 -11.75 8.52 4.78
N THR A 96 -12.66 7.65 4.30
CA THR A 96 -13.50 7.98 3.15
C THR A 96 -14.45 9.14 3.47
N ALA A 97 -15.02 9.16 4.67
CA ALA A 97 -15.91 10.26 5.06
C ALA A 97 -15.16 11.59 5.30
N LEU A 98 -13.94 11.54 5.84
CA LEU A 98 -13.23 12.74 6.26
C LEU A 98 -12.17 13.22 5.25
N LEU A 99 -11.42 12.31 4.64
CA LEU A 99 -10.25 12.64 3.82
C LEU A 99 -10.56 12.62 2.31
N SER A 100 -11.47 11.75 1.85
CA SER A 100 -11.83 11.73 0.41
C SER A 100 -12.46 13.03 -0.07
N PRO A 101 -13.35 13.70 0.67
CA PRO A 101 -13.91 14.99 0.23
C PRO A 101 -12.82 16.02 -0.05
N VAL A 102 -11.79 16.08 0.79
CA VAL A 102 -10.66 17.00 0.59
C VAL A 102 -9.91 16.69 -0.71
N GLN A 103 -9.66 15.41 -1.00
CA GLN A 103 -8.98 15.00 -2.23
C GLN A 103 -9.79 15.36 -3.47
N ILE A 104 -11.09 15.09 -3.47
CA ILE A 104 -11.99 15.37 -4.58
C ILE A 104 -12.15 16.87 -4.77
N TYR A 105 -12.30 17.64 -3.69
CA TYR A 105 -12.40 19.10 -3.75
C TYR A 105 -11.20 19.73 -4.49
N PHE A 106 -9.99 19.39 -4.11
CA PHE A 106 -8.79 19.89 -4.81
C PHE A 106 -8.63 19.33 -6.22
N SER A 107 -9.14 18.13 -6.50
CA SER A 107 -9.19 17.58 -7.85
C SER A 107 -10.09 18.41 -8.76
N GLU A 108 -11.29 18.75 -8.31
CA GLU A 108 -12.23 19.59 -9.08
C GLU A 108 -11.68 20.99 -9.31
N LEU A 109 -11.09 21.60 -8.29
CA LEU A 109 -10.43 22.90 -8.42
C LEU A 109 -9.25 22.86 -9.42
N SER A 110 -8.47 21.77 -9.44
CA SER A 110 -7.31 21.64 -10.33
C SER A 110 -7.70 21.42 -11.78
N HIS A 111 -8.79 20.68 -12.05
CA HIS A 111 -9.18 20.28 -13.39
C HIS A 111 -10.27 21.17 -14.00
N TYR A 112 -10.78 22.14 -13.27
CA TYR A 112 -11.89 23.01 -13.69
C TYR A 112 -13.13 22.25 -14.17
N LEU A 113 -13.34 21.02 -13.67
CA LEU A 113 -14.43 20.15 -14.14
C LEU A 113 -15.80 20.63 -13.64
N ARG A 114 -15.84 21.19 -12.46
CA ARG A 114 -16.90 22.02 -11.89
C ARG A 114 -16.22 22.92 -10.86
N ALA A 115 -16.16 24.22 -11.09
CA ALA A 115 -15.84 25.11 -9.99
C ALA A 115 -16.89 24.84 -8.92
N PRO A 116 -16.53 24.41 -7.69
CA PRO A 116 -17.51 24.36 -6.63
C PRO A 116 -18.05 25.78 -6.51
N SER A 117 -19.29 25.99 -6.94
CA SER A 117 -19.95 27.28 -6.80
C SER A 117 -20.22 27.46 -5.33
N GLY A 118 -19.24 27.98 -4.58
CA GLY A 118 -19.42 28.22 -3.17
C GLY A 118 -18.32 27.74 -2.25
N SER A 119 -18.65 27.65 -0.97
CA SER A 119 -17.72 27.24 0.10
C SER A 119 -17.47 25.71 0.10
N TYR A 120 -16.39 25.29 0.77
CA TYR A 120 -16.13 23.87 1.01
C TYR A 120 -17.32 23.14 1.68
N LEU A 121 -18.14 23.86 2.48
CA LEU A 121 -19.33 23.28 3.11
C LEU A 121 -20.44 22.95 2.07
N GLU A 122 -20.61 23.75 1.04
CA GLU A 122 -21.54 23.46 -0.06
C GLU A 122 -21.05 22.27 -0.88
N PHE A 123 -19.74 22.20 -1.15
CA PHE A 123 -19.14 21.03 -1.75
C PHE A 123 -19.35 19.76 -0.91
N LEU A 124 -19.25 19.80 0.41
CA LEU A 124 -19.54 18.64 1.26
C LEU A 124 -21.00 18.16 1.14
N LYS A 125 -21.96 19.08 1.07
CA LYS A 125 -23.37 18.72 0.84
C LYS A 125 -23.51 17.98 -0.51
N TYR A 126 -22.89 18.50 -1.56
CA TYR A 126 -22.87 17.86 -2.88
C TYR A 126 -22.18 16.49 -2.83
N PHE A 127 -21.00 16.38 -2.20
CA PHE A 127 -20.24 15.14 -2.10
C PHE A 127 -21.05 13.99 -1.46
N PHE A 128 -21.81 14.28 -0.41
CA PHE A 128 -22.65 13.29 0.27
C PHE A 128 -24.03 13.07 -0.34
N SER A 129 -24.47 13.94 -1.25
CA SER A 129 -25.78 13.83 -1.92
C SER A 129 -25.75 13.08 -3.25
N THR A 130 -24.56 12.87 -3.83
CA THR A 130 -24.40 12.23 -5.14
C THR A 130 -24.09 10.74 -5.02
N ASP A 131 -24.57 9.96 -6.00
CA ASP A 131 -24.39 8.53 -6.05
C ASP A 131 -22.91 8.08 -6.08
N PHE A 132 -22.67 6.84 -5.62
CA PHE A 132 -21.38 6.16 -5.59
C PHE A 132 -20.79 6.01 -7.00
N GLY A 133 -20.10 6.96 -7.53
CA GLY A 133 -19.63 6.87 -8.90
C GLY A 133 -18.42 7.71 -9.28
N GLY A 134 -17.25 7.16 -9.18
CA GLY A 134 -16.10 7.57 -9.95
C GLY A 134 -15.25 8.73 -9.39
N TYR A 135 -14.24 9.09 -10.16
CA TYR A 135 -13.24 10.14 -9.90
C TYR A 135 -13.82 11.57 -9.88
N VAL A 136 -15.03 11.76 -10.32
CA VAL A 136 -15.61 13.08 -10.59
C VAL A 136 -16.89 13.24 -9.77
N GLY A 137 -16.80 14.03 -8.73
CA GLY A 137 -17.93 14.70 -8.11
C GLY A 137 -18.82 13.91 -7.16
N GLY A 138 -18.44 12.69 -6.72
CA GLY A 138 -19.27 11.89 -5.82
C GLY A 138 -18.48 11.17 -4.71
N PHE A 139 -19.21 10.51 -3.81
CA PHE A 139 -18.61 9.68 -2.77
C PHE A 139 -17.71 8.60 -3.38
N SER A 140 -16.39 8.69 -3.16
CA SER A 140 -15.40 7.82 -3.80
C SER A 140 -14.40 7.25 -2.80
N PHE A 141 -14.14 5.94 -2.93
CA PHE A 141 -13.06 5.25 -2.21
C PHE A 141 -11.69 5.41 -2.89
N THR A 142 -11.54 6.29 -3.84
CA THR A 142 -10.41 6.35 -4.78
C THR A 142 -9.05 6.35 -4.09
N GLY A 143 -8.84 7.20 -3.08
CA GLY A 143 -7.58 7.27 -2.33
C GLY A 143 -7.31 6.07 -1.41
N PHE A 144 -8.33 5.24 -1.11
CA PHE A 144 -8.24 4.15 -0.12
C PHE A 144 -8.50 2.77 -0.71
N TRP A 145 -8.39 2.61 -2.04
CA TRP A 145 -8.68 1.38 -2.75
C TRP A 145 -7.87 0.17 -2.24
N TYR A 146 -6.59 0.37 -1.85
CA TYR A 146 -5.76 -0.70 -1.29
C TYR A 146 -6.35 -1.30 -0.01
N ILE A 147 -6.79 -0.47 0.95
CA ILE A 147 -7.38 -0.96 2.21
C ILE A 147 -8.70 -1.66 1.93
N ARG A 148 -9.52 -1.12 1.03
CA ARG A 148 -10.78 -1.73 0.59
C ARG A 148 -10.53 -3.13 0.02
N PHE A 149 -9.59 -3.25 -0.91
CA PHE A 149 -9.22 -4.54 -1.50
C PHE A 149 -8.67 -5.49 -0.44
N LEU A 150 -7.78 -5.02 0.42
CA LEU A 150 -7.19 -5.81 1.48
C LEU A 150 -8.25 -6.34 2.47
N PHE A 151 -9.26 -5.53 2.80
CA PHE A 151 -10.38 -5.97 3.62
C PHE A 151 -11.16 -7.09 2.92
N TYR A 152 -11.59 -6.87 1.67
CA TYR A 152 -12.35 -7.88 0.91
C TYR A 152 -11.56 -9.18 0.75
N MET A 153 -10.30 -9.12 0.33
CA MET A 153 -9.43 -10.30 0.19
C MET A 153 -9.27 -11.05 1.50
N SER A 154 -9.08 -10.33 2.61
CA SER A 154 -8.90 -10.94 3.92
C SER A 154 -10.13 -11.71 4.39
N ILE A 155 -11.33 -11.27 4.02
CA ILE A 155 -12.59 -11.93 4.41
C ILE A 155 -12.96 -13.02 3.39
N ILE A 156 -12.92 -12.72 2.10
CA ILE A 156 -13.30 -13.68 1.03
C ILE A 156 -12.38 -14.92 1.06
N CYS A 157 -11.06 -14.71 1.23
CA CYS A 157 -10.10 -15.81 1.24
C CYS A 157 -9.98 -16.53 2.59
N LEU A 158 -10.63 -16.04 3.67
CA LEU A 158 -10.50 -16.59 5.01
C LEU A 158 -10.82 -18.10 5.08
N PRO A 159 -11.89 -18.62 4.46
CA PRO A 159 -12.17 -20.06 4.48
C PRO A 159 -11.02 -20.90 3.88
N ALA A 160 -10.49 -20.49 2.74
CA ALA A 160 -9.37 -21.16 2.07
C ALA A 160 -8.08 -21.08 2.91
N MET A 161 -7.80 -19.92 3.51
CA MET A 161 -6.65 -19.73 4.40
C MET A 161 -6.73 -20.63 5.64
N VAL A 162 -7.91 -20.73 6.25
CA VAL A 162 -8.15 -21.61 7.42
C VAL A 162 -8.04 -23.08 7.06
N TRP A 163 -8.61 -23.48 5.92
CA TRP A 163 -8.47 -24.85 5.41
C TRP A 163 -7.01 -25.22 5.20
N PHE A 164 -6.23 -24.36 4.56
CA PHE A 164 -4.79 -24.56 4.34
C PHE A 164 -4.03 -24.71 5.67
N LYS A 165 -4.30 -23.86 6.67
CA LYS A 165 -3.64 -23.95 7.98
C LYS A 165 -3.96 -25.24 8.72
N ARG A 166 -5.15 -25.82 8.50
CA ARG A 166 -5.59 -27.04 9.20
C ARG A 166 -5.21 -28.33 8.47
N ARG A 167 -5.21 -28.32 7.14
CA ARG A 167 -5.10 -29.53 6.31
C ARG A 167 -4.05 -29.44 5.21
N GLY A 168 -3.40 -28.30 5.06
CA GLY A 168 -2.50 -27.99 3.93
C GLY A 168 -1.06 -28.53 4.08
N ALA A 169 -0.74 -29.35 5.08
CA ALA A 169 0.65 -29.79 5.30
C ALA A 169 1.30 -30.51 4.09
N ALA A 170 0.51 -31.27 3.31
CA ALA A 170 1.01 -31.89 2.09
C ALA A 170 1.31 -30.83 1.00
N VAL A 171 0.40 -29.87 0.84
CA VAL A 171 0.54 -28.77 -0.10
C VAL A 171 1.74 -27.89 0.29
N GLU A 172 1.90 -27.61 1.58
CA GLU A 172 3.04 -26.84 2.11
C GLU A 172 4.39 -27.52 1.82
N ARG A 173 4.46 -28.84 1.98
CA ARG A 173 5.65 -29.64 1.59
C ARG A 173 5.91 -29.61 0.09
N PHE A 174 4.85 -29.73 -0.71
CA PHE A 174 4.97 -29.62 -2.17
C PHE A 174 5.48 -28.23 -2.57
N ILE A 175 4.92 -27.15 -2.00
CA ILE A 175 5.40 -25.79 -2.25
C ILE A 175 6.87 -25.63 -1.82
N ALA A 176 7.25 -26.20 -0.69
CA ALA A 176 8.64 -26.18 -0.21
C ALA A 176 9.61 -26.89 -1.17
N SER A 177 9.15 -27.91 -1.93
CA SER A 177 9.98 -28.62 -2.90
C SER A 177 10.13 -27.90 -4.23
N LEU A 178 9.27 -26.91 -4.57
CA LEU A 178 9.29 -26.22 -5.85
C LEU A 178 10.68 -25.63 -6.15
N PRO A 179 11.26 -25.89 -7.35
CA PRO A 179 12.46 -25.22 -7.79
C PRO A 179 12.20 -23.75 -8.13
N LEU A 180 13.25 -22.93 -8.13
CA LEU A 180 13.12 -21.49 -8.39
C LEU A 180 12.44 -21.16 -9.73
N PRO A 181 12.71 -21.87 -10.85
CA PRO A 181 12.00 -21.64 -12.11
C PRO A 181 10.48 -21.85 -12.01
N ALA A 182 10.04 -22.86 -11.23
CA ALA A 182 8.61 -23.07 -10.99
C ALA A 182 8.00 -21.94 -10.15
N ILE A 183 8.72 -21.47 -9.12
CA ILE A 183 8.29 -20.30 -8.32
C ILE A 183 8.19 -19.06 -9.21
N LEU A 184 9.15 -18.84 -10.10
CA LEU A 184 9.11 -17.74 -11.06
C LEU A 184 7.96 -17.89 -12.05
N GLY A 185 7.67 -19.12 -12.49
CA GLY A 185 6.55 -19.45 -13.39
C GLY A 185 5.16 -19.08 -12.82
N LEU A 186 5.04 -18.86 -11.52
CA LEU A 186 3.79 -18.41 -10.91
C LEU A 186 3.33 -17.00 -11.37
N PHE A 187 4.15 -16.31 -12.17
CA PHE A 187 3.77 -15.01 -12.79
C PHE A 187 2.50 -15.10 -13.67
N ILE A 188 2.13 -16.30 -14.10
CA ILE A 188 0.93 -16.53 -14.91
C ILE A 188 -0.37 -16.33 -14.12
N PHE A 189 -0.37 -16.54 -12.80
CA PHE A 189 -1.57 -16.45 -11.97
C PHE A 189 -2.14 -15.04 -11.84
N PRO A 190 -1.36 -13.96 -11.61
CA PRO A 190 -1.88 -12.61 -11.61
C PRO A 190 -2.35 -12.16 -12.99
N ALA A 191 -3.42 -12.77 -13.47
CA ALA A 191 -3.97 -12.53 -14.80
C ALA A 191 -5.16 -11.57 -14.74
N GLU A 192 -5.08 -10.43 -15.39
CA GLU A 192 -6.20 -9.50 -15.60
C GLU A 192 -7.30 -10.09 -16.53
N GLY A 193 -7.03 -11.23 -17.17
CA GLY A 193 -7.74 -11.69 -18.37
C GLY A 193 -9.21 -12.06 -18.18
N PHE A 194 -9.64 -12.50 -17.00
CA PHE A 194 -11.00 -13.01 -16.81
C PHE A 194 -12.02 -11.97 -16.35
N LEU A 195 -11.59 -10.90 -15.68
CA LEU A 195 -12.46 -9.84 -15.20
C LEU A 195 -11.78 -8.49 -15.47
N ARG A 196 -11.82 -8.02 -16.71
CA ARG A 196 -11.42 -6.66 -17.06
C ARG A 196 -12.32 -5.68 -16.31
N SER A 197 -11.84 -5.19 -15.16
CA SER A 197 -12.40 -3.99 -14.58
C SER A 197 -12.04 -2.81 -15.48
N ARG A 198 -13.01 -1.94 -15.75
CA ARG A 198 -12.78 -0.64 -16.44
C ARG A 198 -11.89 0.32 -15.64
N SER A 199 -11.52 -0.05 -14.41
CA SER A 199 -10.64 0.76 -13.55
C SER A 199 -9.21 0.24 -13.62
N ASP A 200 -8.23 1.12 -13.48
CA ASP A 200 -6.78 0.82 -13.43
C ASP A 200 -6.38 -0.11 -12.28
N TYR A 201 -7.36 -0.51 -11.42
CA TYR A 201 -7.15 -1.36 -10.25
C TYR A 201 -7.84 -2.70 -10.43
N SER A 202 -7.09 -3.72 -10.86
CA SER A 202 -7.60 -5.07 -11.04
C SER A 202 -7.67 -5.83 -9.71
N PHE A 203 -8.86 -5.95 -9.11
CA PHE A 203 -9.06 -6.77 -7.91
C PHE A 203 -8.63 -8.24 -8.12
N PRO A 204 -8.97 -8.90 -9.25
CA PRO A 204 -8.51 -10.27 -9.51
C PRO A 204 -6.99 -10.43 -9.55
N GLU A 205 -6.28 -9.44 -10.06
CA GLU A 205 -4.83 -9.49 -10.09
C GLU A 205 -4.23 -9.36 -8.68
N TYR A 206 -4.70 -8.40 -7.90
CA TYR A 206 -4.16 -8.18 -6.57
C TYR A 206 -4.53 -9.27 -5.55
N ILE A 207 -5.68 -9.95 -5.71
CA ILE A 207 -6.01 -11.12 -4.89
C ILE A 207 -5.03 -12.27 -5.14
N CYS A 208 -4.56 -12.45 -6.39
CA CYS A 208 -3.52 -13.44 -6.70
C CYS A 208 -2.20 -13.11 -5.97
N PHE A 209 -1.74 -11.86 -5.95
CA PHE A 209 -0.55 -11.47 -5.19
C PHE A 209 -0.73 -11.70 -3.69
N PHE A 210 -1.90 -11.41 -3.14
CA PHE A 210 -2.22 -11.70 -1.74
C PHE A 210 -2.16 -13.20 -1.44
N LEU A 211 -2.75 -14.04 -2.31
CA LEU A 211 -2.74 -15.50 -2.17
C LEU A 211 -1.34 -16.10 -2.37
N LEU A 212 -0.57 -15.62 -3.35
CA LEU A 212 0.85 -16.01 -3.52
C LEU A 212 1.67 -15.64 -2.28
N GLY A 213 1.39 -14.50 -1.66
CA GLY A 213 1.97 -14.13 -0.38
C GLY A 213 1.62 -15.12 0.72
N PHE A 214 0.33 -15.48 0.84
CA PHE A 214 -0.16 -16.37 1.88
C PHE A 214 0.30 -17.82 1.70
N PHE A 215 0.14 -18.40 0.51
CA PHE A 215 0.39 -19.82 0.29
C PHE A 215 1.85 -20.13 -0.04
N VAL A 216 2.54 -19.25 -0.78
CA VAL A 216 3.88 -19.54 -1.32
C VAL A 216 4.97 -18.82 -0.53
N LEU A 217 4.87 -17.48 -0.43
CA LEU A 217 5.95 -16.69 0.19
C LEU A 217 5.93 -16.70 1.72
N SER A 218 4.93 -17.30 2.35
CA SER A 218 4.95 -17.60 3.80
C SER A 218 5.86 -18.79 4.14
N ASN A 219 6.14 -19.69 3.17
CA ASN A 219 6.97 -20.88 3.36
C ASN A 219 8.45 -20.51 3.49
N GLU A 220 9.11 -20.97 4.57
CA GLU A 220 10.49 -20.61 4.89
C GLU A 220 11.51 -21.16 3.86
N ALA A 221 11.27 -22.37 3.33
CA ALA A 221 12.14 -22.96 2.32
C ALA A 221 12.11 -22.15 1.01
N VAL A 222 10.92 -21.69 0.60
CA VAL A 222 10.76 -20.80 -0.54
C VAL A 222 11.44 -19.45 -0.29
N GLN A 223 11.26 -18.87 0.87
CA GLN A 223 11.90 -17.60 1.26
C GLN A 223 13.42 -17.70 1.22
N GLU A 224 13.99 -18.85 1.64
CA GLU A 224 15.43 -19.05 1.63
C GLU A 224 15.97 -19.22 0.19
N LYS A 225 15.23 -19.93 -0.67
CA LYS A 225 15.57 -20.01 -2.11
C LYS A 225 15.60 -18.62 -2.75
N ILE A 226 14.56 -17.81 -2.50
CA ILE A 226 14.46 -16.45 -3.04
C ILE A 226 15.58 -15.56 -2.49
N ARG A 227 15.94 -15.68 -1.20
CA ARG A 227 17.05 -14.95 -0.61
C ARG A 227 18.38 -15.25 -1.31
N ARG A 228 18.67 -16.54 -1.58
CA ARG A 228 19.90 -16.95 -2.28
C ARG A 228 19.99 -16.40 -3.70
N TRP A 229 18.86 -16.26 -4.37
CA TRP A 229 18.74 -15.77 -5.74
C TRP A 229 18.30 -14.32 -5.87
N ALA A 230 18.40 -13.55 -4.78
CA ALA A 230 17.89 -12.17 -4.73
C ALA A 230 18.53 -11.26 -5.79
N TRP A 231 19.84 -11.31 -5.97
CA TRP A 231 20.54 -10.51 -6.96
C TRP A 231 20.27 -10.94 -8.42
N PRO A 232 20.32 -12.23 -8.78
CA PRO A 232 19.87 -12.67 -10.12
C PRO A 232 18.41 -12.26 -10.42
N LEU A 233 17.49 -12.36 -9.46
CA LEU A 233 16.12 -11.91 -9.62
C LEU A 233 16.03 -10.38 -9.79
N ALA A 234 16.85 -9.62 -9.09
CA ALA A 234 16.95 -8.17 -9.26
C ALA A 234 17.50 -7.79 -10.65
N ALA A 235 18.51 -8.49 -11.13
CA ALA A 235 19.04 -8.31 -12.48
C ALA A 235 18.00 -8.64 -13.55
N LEU A 236 17.23 -9.74 -13.38
CA LEU A 236 16.12 -10.08 -14.27
C LEU A 236 15.04 -8.99 -14.27
N ALA A 237 14.64 -8.50 -13.09
CA ALA A 237 13.65 -7.43 -12.99
C ALA A 237 14.15 -6.14 -13.66
N ALA A 238 15.41 -5.77 -13.48
CA ALA A 238 16.01 -4.62 -14.14
C ALA A 238 16.06 -4.79 -15.67
N ALA A 239 16.46 -5.97 -16.15
CA ALA A 239 16.48 -6.28 -17.58
C ALA A 239 15.08 -6.21 -18.22
N LEU A 240 14.03 -6.66 -17.52
CA LEU A 240 12.64 -6.57 -17.97
C LEU A 240 12.06 -5.14 -17.87
N ALA A 241 12.57 -4.32 -16.95
CA ALA A 241 12.12 -2.93 -16.81
C ALA A 241 12.51 -2.07 -18.02
N VAL A 242 13.66 -2.34 -18.66
CA VAL A 242 14.12 -1.59 -19.83
C VAL A 242 13.13 -1.67 -21.01
N PRO A 243 12.77 -2.86 -21.53
CA PRO A 243 11.78 -2.96 -22.60
C PRO A 243 10.41 -2.42 -22.18
N ASN A 244 9.99 -2.64 -20.93
CA ASN A 244 8.72 -2.08 -20.44
C ASN A 244 8.71 -0.54 -20.49
N LEU A 245 9.78 0.12 -20.04
CA LEU A 245 9.90 1.57 -20.14
C LEU A 245 9.95 2.06 -21.59
N TYR A 246 10.71 1.37 -22.45
CA TYR A 246 10.79 1.68 -23.87
C TYR A 246 9.40 1.61 -24.52
N MET A 247 8.71 0.52 -24.31
CA MET A 247 7.38 0.32 -24.86
C MET A 247 6.39 1.39 -24.35
N ARG A 248 6.35 1.70 -23.08
CA ARG A 248 5.41 2.68 -22.52
C ARG A 248 5.73 4.13 -22.82
N CYS A 249 7.02 4.49 -22.87
CA CYS A 249 7.44 5.89 -22.99
C CYS A 249 7.77 6.30 -24.43
N VAL A 250 8.22 5.36 -25.28
CA VAL A 250 8.71 5.67 -26.62
C VAL A 250 7.71 5.23 -27.70
N THR A 251 7.42 3.94 -27.79
CA THR A 251 6.63 3.43 -28.90
C THR A 251 5.13 3.60 -28.71
N ARG A 252 4.62 3.51 -27.46
CA ARG A 252 3.22 3.78 -27.08
C ARG A 252 2.16 3.02 -27.88
N THR A 253 2.51 1.86 -28.41
CA THR A 253 1.61 1.00 -29.19
C THR A 253 0.99 -0.08 -28.31
N ASP A 254 -0.13 -0.65 -28.73
CA ASP A 254 -0.71 -1.84 -28.11
C ASP A 254 0.11 -3.06 -28.53
N TYR A 255 0.79 -3.69 -27.58
CA TYR A 255 1.81 -4.71 -27.82
C TYR A 255 1.32 -6.15 -27.76
N GLY A 256 0.03 -6.35 -27.62
CA GLY A 256 -0.57 -7.67 -27.59
C GLY A 256 -0.06 -8.57 -26.47
N VAL A 257 -0.05 -9.88 -26.73
CA VAL A 257 0.27 -10.91 -25.73
C VAL A 257 1.71 -10.80 -25.21
N THR A 258 2.67 -10.44 -26.05
CA THR A 258 4.09 -10.37 -25.68
C THR A 258 4.32 -9.33 -24.57
N TYR A 259 3.74 -8.12 -24.72
CA TYR A 259 3.82 -7.11 -23.69
C TYR A 259 3.23 -7.59 -22.36
N TRP A 260 2.06 -8.22 -22.41
CA TRP A 260 1.39 -8.72 -21.21
C TRP A 260 2.22 -9.76 -20.46
N VAL A 261 2.85 -10.69 -21.19
CA VAL A 261 3.73 -11.70 -20.59
C VAL A 261 4.94 -11.06 -19.94
N LEU A 262 5.65 -10.17 -20.67
CA LEU A 262 6.84 -9.48 -20.15
C LEU A 262 6.51 -8.61 -18.93
N TYR A 263 5.39 -7.89 -18.97
CA TYR A 263 4.95 -7.04 -17.88
C TYR A 263 4.59 -7.81 -16.61
N ARG A 264 3.91 -8.95 -16.74
CA ARG A 264 3.59 -9.83 -15.60
C ARG A 264 4.84 -10.46 -15.01
N LEU A 265 5.75 -10.92 -15.86
CA LEU A 265 7.03 -11.45 -15.42
C LEU A 265 7.85 -10.38 -14.69
N LEU A 266 7.90 -9.15 -15.21
CA LEU A 266 8.52 -8.01 -14.55
C LEU A 266 7.92 -7.79 -13.15
N ARG A 267 6.59 -7.77 -13.02
CA ARG A 267 5.91 -7.54 -11.73
C ARG A 267 6.30 -8.61 -10.72
N TRP A 268 6.22 -9.87 -11.11
CA TRP A 268 6.53 -10.98 -10.20
C TRP A 268 8.02 -11.09 -9.88
N ALA A 269 8.91 -10.97 -10.86
CA ALA A 269 10.35 -10.93 -10.65
C ALA A 269 10.76 -9.80 -9.71
N SER A 270 10.17 -8.60 -9.84
CA SER A 270 10.40 -7.47 -8.95
C SER A 270 9.95 -7.77 -7.51
N VAL A 271 8.79 -8.40 -7.33
CA VAL A 271 8.30 -8.82 -6.00
C VAL A 271 9.27 -9.80 -5.36
N LEU A 272 9.67 -10.84 -6.09
CA LEU A 272 10.61 -11.85 -5.59
C LEU A 272 11.98 -11.25 -5.26
N ALA A 273 12.50 -10.37 -6.13
CA ALA A 273 13.76 -9.66 -5.91
C ALA A 273 13.73 -8.83 -4.63
N LEU A 274 12.73 -7.96 -4.49
CA LEU A 274 12.59 -7.08 -3.33
C LEU A 274 12.37 -7.87 -2.03
N PHE A 275 11.59 -8.95 -2.09
CA PHE A 275 11.38 -9.83 -0.94
C PHE A 275 12.68 -10.55 -0.53
N GLY A 276 13.42 -11.08 -1.50
CA GLY A 276 14.71 -11.74 -1.28
C GLY A 276 15.79 -10.79 -0.73
N LEU A 277 15.93 -9.60 -1.32
CA LEU A 277 16.84 -8.55 -0.85
C LEU A 277 16.45 -8.08 0.57
N ALA A 278 15.15 -7.92 0.83
CA ALA A 278 14.68 -7.55 2.15
C ALA A 278 15.04 -8.61 3.20
N LYS A 279 14.86 -9.90 2.89
CA LYS A 279 15.24 -11.00 3.78
C LYS A 279 16.77 -11.05 3.99
N ALA A 280 17.57 -10.74 2.96
CA ALA A 280 19.02 -10.75 3.05
C ALA A 280 19.58 -9.57 3.86
N TYR A 281 19.03 -8.38 3.70
CA TYR A 281 19.65 -7.13 4.18
C TYR A 281 18.82 -6.34 5.17
N LEU A 282 17.50 -6.50 5.20
CA LEU A 282 16.58 -5.68 6.01
C LEU A 282 16.08 -6.40 7.27
N ASP A 283 16.57 -7.59 7.62
CA ASP A 283 16.14 -8.28 8.84
C ASP A 283 16.84 -7.73 10.10
N ARG A 284 16.81 -6.41 10.22
CA ARG A 284 17.43 -5.66 11.32
C ARG A 284 16.38 -4.88 12.09
N ARG A 285 16.64 -4.70 13.40
CA ARG A 285 15.77 -3.93 14.29
C ARG A 285 16.57 -2.85 15.02
N ASN A 286 16.07 -1.62 14.95
CA ASN A 286 16.55 -0.50 15.73
C ASN A 286 15.39 0.45 16.07
N ARG A 287 15.66 1.52 16.83
CA ARG A 287 14.64 2.49 17.24
C ARG A 287 13.92 3.16 16.07
N LEU A 288 14.66 3.46 15.00
CA LEU A 288 14.11 4.06 13.78
C LEU A 288 13.16 3.09 13.05
N THR A 289 13.59 1.84 12.83
CA THR A 289 12.76 0.83 12.14
C THR A 289 11.51 0.47 12.95
N ASP A 290 11.59 0.45 14.29
CA ASP A 290 10.42 0.27 15.15
C ASP A 290 9.44 1.44 15.03
N TYR A 291 9.96 2.68 15.02
CA TYR A 291 9.15 3.89 14.82
C TYR A 291 8.47 3.88 13.44
N LEU A 292 9.22 3.67 12.36
CA LEU A 292 8.70 3.65 10.98
C LEU A 292 7.69 2.51 10.78
N THR A 293 7.94 1.33 11.36
CA THR A 293 6.96 0.22 11.35
C THR A 293 5.66 0.60 12.06
N ALA A 294 5.75 1.28 13.21
CA ALA A 294 4.57 1.67 13.98
C ALA A 294 3.77 2.81 13.33
N THR A 295 4.42 3.61 12.49
CA THR A 295 3.82 4.79 11.84
C THR A 295 3.39 4.53 10.40
N SER A 296 3.90 3.49 9.74
CA SER A 296 3.68 3.24 8.31
C SER A 296 2.20 3.21 7.91
N TYR A 297 1.34 2.64 8.75
CA TYR A 297 -0.09 2.57 8.44
C TYR A 297 -0.77 3.95 8.46
N SER A 298 -0.46 4.79 9.44
CA SER A 298 -0.99 6.17 9.48
C SER A 298 -0.41 7.04 8.38
N VAL A 299 0.87 6.86 8.04
CA VAL A 299 1.48 7.53 6.87
C VAL A 299 0.73 7.14 5.59
N TYR A 300 0.43 5.84 5.40
CA TYR A 300 -0.37 5.39 4.28
C TYR A 300 -1.74 6.09 4.22
N LEU A 301 -2.44 6.25 5.35
CA LEU A 301 -3.78 6.87 5.38
C LEU A 301 -3.77 8.36 5.04
N LEU A 302 -2.74 9.08 5.49
CA LEU A 302 -2.71 10.55 5.46
C LEU A 302 -2.01 11.13 4.24
N HIS A 303 -0.95 10.45 3.75
CA HIS A 303 -0.01 11.05 2.78
C HIS A 303 -0.69 11.59 1.52
N GLN A 304 -1.70 10.89 0.98
CA GLN A 304 -2.29 11.28 -0.29
C GLN A 304 -3.15 12.54 -0.17
N THR A 305 -3.95 12.67 0.89
CA THR A 305 -4.74 13.88 1.14
C THR A 305 -3.84 15.08 1.38
N ILE A 306 -2.80 14.91 2.19
CA ILE A 306 -1.81 15.97 2.47
C ILE A 306 -1.07 16.35 1.19
N LEU A 307 -0.64 15.34 0.40
CA LEU A 307 0.06 15.57 -0.86
C LEU A 307 -0.80 16.35 -1.86
N VAL A 308 -2.05 15.95 -2.05
CA VAL A 308 -2.98 16.60 -2.99
C VAL A 308 -3.20 18.06 -2.58
N THR A 309 -3.40 18.33 -1.29
CA THR A 309 -3.54 19.69 -0.75
C THR A 309 -2.28 20.53 -1.00
N ILE A 310 -1.10 20.04 -0.61
CA ILE A 310 0.17 20.75 -0.79
C ILE A 310 0.47 20.97 -2.28
N ALA A 311 0.28 19.94 -3.09
CA ALA A 311 0.50 20.03 -4.54
C ALA A 311 -0.36 21.09 -5.20
N TYR A 312 -1.65 21.18 -4.81
CA TYR A 312 -2.54 22.21 -5.32
C TYR A 312 -2.01 23.62 -5.05
N TYR A 313 -1.62 23.91 -3.81
CA TYR A 313 -1.12 25.25 -3.45
C TYR A 313 0.24 25.54 -4.08
N VAL A 314 1.18 24.59 -4.09
CA VAL A 314 2.50 24.76 -4.69
C VAL A 314 2.37 25.00 -6.20
N VAL A 315 1.60 24.16 -6.91
CA VAL A 315 1.43 24.30 -8.36
C VAL A 315 0.74 25.60 -8.72
N ASN A 316 -0.32 26.02 -8.01
CA ASN A 316 -1.02 27.27 -8.32
C ASN A 316 -0.20 28.50 -7.95
N TYR A 317 0.55 28.48 -6.85
CA TYR A 317 1.43 29.59 -6.49
C TYR A 317 2.47 29.85 -7.58
N PHE A 318 3.17 28.81 -8.05
CA PHE A 318 4.19 28.93 -9.09
C PHE A 318 3.65 29.02 -10.53
N LYS A 319 2.36 28.89 -10.73
CA LYS A 319 1.69 29.20 -11.99
C LYS A 319 1.67 30.71 -12.29
N THR A 320 1.56 31.51 -11.22
CA THR A 320 1.50 32.99 -11.27
C THR A 320 2.83 33.66 -10.91
N HIS A 321 3.70 32.97 -10.18
CA HIS A 321 4.99 33.49 -9.72
C HIS A 321 6.11 32.67 -10.38
N SER A 322 6.72 33.21 -11.45
CA SER A 322 7.85 32.58 -12.12
C SER A 322 9.12 32.64 -11.25
N GLY A 323 9.97 31.61 -11.28
CA GLY A 323 11.27 31.63 -10.62
C GLY A 323 11.77 30.28 -10.13
N ILE A 324 10.91 29.27 -9.95
CA ILE A 324 11.32 27.95 -9.45
C ILE A 324 11.04 26.87 -10.50
N SER A 325 12.06 26.04 -10.77
CA SER A 325 11.94 24.94 -11.72
C SER A 325 10.90 23.90 -11.29
N LEU A 326 10.32 23.17 -12.25
CA LEU A 326 9.38 22.08 -11.95
C LEU A 326 10.01 21.00 -11.06
N HIS A 327 11.31 20.78 -11.18
CA HIS A 327 12.04 19.86 -10.33
C HIS A 327 12.09 20.34 -8.87
N ALA A 328 12.34 21.63 -8.65
CA ALA A 328 12.30 22.20 -7.30
C ALA A 328 10.90 22.12 -6.68
N GLN A 329 9.85 22.41 -7.47
CA GLN A 329 8.46 22.23 -7.02
C GLN A 329 8.15 20.75 -6.63
N TYR A 330 8.63 19.79 -7.42
CA TYR A 330 8.48 18.36 -7.10
C TYR A 330 9.13 18.03 -5.75
N PHE A 331 10.38 18.40 -5.53
CA PHE A 331 11.07 18.14 -4.26
C PHE A 331 10.43 18.88 -3.09
N MET A 332 9.91 20.09 -3.31
CA MET A 332 9.15 20.84 -2.33
C MET A 332 7.88 20.08 -1.93
N VAL A 333 7.09 19.59 -2.88
CA VAL A 333 5.90 18.80 -2.62
C VAL A 333 6.25 17.52 -1.86
N VAL A 334 7.30 16.79 -2.26
CA VAL A 334 7.76 15.58 -1.56
C VAL A 334 8.15 15.90 -0.11
N GLY A 335 9.01 16.91 0.10
CA GLY A 335 9.52 17.26 1.43
C GLY A 335 8.43 17.78 2.36
N LEU A 336 7.59 18.72 1.89
CA LEU A 336 6.48 19.25 2.67
C LEU A 336 5.43 18.18 3.00
N THR A 337 5.13 17.30 2.04
CA THR A 337 4.20 16.17 2.28
C THR A 337 4.76 15.21 3.33
N ALA A 338 6.02 14.83 3.24
CA ALA A 338 6.65 13.98 4.24
C ALA A 338 6.60 14.63 5.64
N LEU A 339 7.06 15.87 5.74
CA LEU A 339 7.04 16.62 7.01
C LEU A 339 5.63 16.71 7.60
N ALA A 340 4.67 17.20 6.82
CA ALA A 340 3.29 17.41 7.27
C ALA A 340 2.61 16.06 7.65
N THR A 341 2.89 14.98 6.91
CA THR A 341 2.36 13.65 7.22
C THR A 341 2.89 13.12 8.56
N PHE A 342 4.18 13.26 8.83
CA PHE A 342 4.75 12.84 10.11
C PHE A 342 4.31 13.73 11.28
N LEU A 343 4.15 15.04 11.07
CA LEU A 343 3.59 15.94 12.08
C LEU A 343 2.11 15.60 12.38
N ALA A 344 1.28 15.44 11.37
CA ALA A 344 -0.12 15.05 11.53
C ALA A 344 -0.24 13.71 12.26
N GLN A 345 0.58 12.72 11.90
CA GLN A 345 0.64 11.43 12.57
C GLN A 345 1.06 11.56 14.05
N ALA A 346 2.01 12.44 14.38
CA ALA A 346 2.43 12.68 15.76
C ALA A 346 1.30 13.28 16.61
N VAL A 347 0.50 14.18 16.04
CA VAL A 347 -0.69 14.76 16.68
C VAL A 347 -1.78 13.69 16.87
N ILE A 348 -2.12 12.94 15.82
CA ILE A 348 -3.16 11.90 15.84
C ILE A 348 -2.87 10.85 16.92
N ARG A 349 -1.62 10.45 17.11
CA ARG A 349 -1.25 9.48 18.15
C ARG A 349 -1.55 9.96 19.57
N ARG A 350 -1.65 11.26 19.80
CA ARG A 350 -1.94 11.86 21.12
C ARG A 350 -3.44 11.91 21.41
N ILE A 351 -4.31 11.87 20.39
CA ILE A 351 -5.76 11.97 20.52
C ILE A 351 -6.38 10.56 20.55
N PRO A 352 -6.88 10.04 21.69
CA PRO A 352 -7.33 8.64 21.81
C PRO A 352 -8.47 8.24 20.86
N GLY A 353 -9.46 9.13 20.66
CA GLY A 353 -10.59 8.89 19.74
C GLY A 353 -10.12 8.74 18.29
N LEU A 354 -9.39 9.74 17.81
CA LEU A 354 -8.87 9.79 16.42
C LEU A 354 -7.90 8.63 16.14
N ARG A 355 -7.06 8.30 17.12
CA ARG A 355 -6.16 7.15 17.05
C ARG A 355 -6.89 5.83 16.86
N ARG A 356 -8.01 5.61 17.57
CA ARG A 356 -8.82 4.38 17.43
C ARG A 356 -9.49 4.32 16.06
N MET A 357 -10.09 5.42 15.60
CA MET A 357 -10.76 5.51 14.29
C MET A 357 -9.80 5.28 13.12
N LEU A 358 -8.56 5.76 13.23
CA LEU A 358 -7.53 5.56 12.22
C LEU A 358 -6.72 4.26 12.40
N GLY A 359 -7.06 3.40 13.36
CA GLY A 359 -6.35 2.13 13.61
C GLY A 359 -4.86 2.32 13.99
N VAL A 360 -4.49 3.50 14.51
CA VAL A 360 -3.11 3.87 14.81
C VAL A 360 -2.70 3.35 16.20
N THR A 361 -1.52 2.78 16.31
CA THR A 361 -0.99 2.30 17.59
C THR A 361 -0.54 3.46 18.48
N GLY A 362 -0.92 3.43 19.77
CA GLY A 362 -0.54 4.44 20.75
C GLY A 362 0.96 4.51 21.05
N PRO A 363 1.42 5.54 21.76
CA PRO A 363 2.80 5.65 22.21
C PRO A 363 3.20 4.46 23.09
N ALA A 364 4.48 4.05 23.04
CA ALA A 364 5.01 2.84 23.69
C ALA A 364 4.78 2.72 25.20
N ARG A 365 4.65 3.86 25.89
CA ARG A 365 4.39 3.89 27.35
C ARG A 365 3.09 3.18 27.79
N GLY A 366 2.05 3.19 26.95
CA GLY A 366 0.80 2.49 27.27
C GLY A 366 0.87 0.96 27.11
N ARG A 367 1.83 0.42 26.33
CA ARG A 367 2.02 -1.03 26.18
C ARG A 367 2.77 -1.64 27.36
N ALA A 368 3.75 -0.96 27.92
CA ALA A 368 4.48 -1.42 29.11
C ALA A 368 3.57 -1.46 30.35
N ALA A 369 2.71 -0.43 30.52
CA ALA A 369 1.72 -0.42 31.60
C ALA A 369 0.64 -1.49 31.47
N ALA A 370 0.14 -1.76 30.25
CA ALA A 370 -0.84 -2.81 30.00
C ALA A 370 -0.23 -4.23 30.14
N GLN A 371 1.04 -4.42 29.82
CA GLN A 371 1.75 -5.67 30.04
C GLN A 371 2.11 -5.88 31.51
N ALA A 372 2.44 -4.83 32.23
CA ALA A 372 2.67 -4.89 33.67
C ALA A 372 1.37 -5.19 34.45
N ALA A 373 0.24 -4.63 34.01
CA ALA A 373 -1.07 -4.91 34.62
C ALA A 373 -1.59 -6.35 34.34
N GLN A 374 -1.12 -6.98 33.25
CA GLN A 374 -1.43 -8.40 32.95
C GLN A 374 -0.43 -9.38 33.57
N ALA A 375 0.66 -8.91 34.16
CA ALA A 375 1.72 -9.69 34.80
C ALA A 375 1.61 -9.74 36.33
N VAL A 376 0.53 -9.22 36.94
CA VAL A 376 0.25 -9.39 38.37
C VAL A 376 -0.24 -10.83 38.56
N PRO A 377 0.47 -11.71 39.26
CA PRO A 377 -0.04 -13.05 39.58
C PRO A 377 -1.25 -12.91 40.50
N ASP A 378 -2.29 -13.68 40.24
CA ASP A 378 -3.37 -13.92 41.22
C ASP A 378 -2.71 -14.32 42.52
N GLY A 379 -2.84 -13.45 43.51
CA GLY A 379 -2.40 -13.73 44.86
C GLY A 379 -3.11 -14.98 45.41
N GLY A 380 -2.36 -16.09 45.48
CA GLY A 380 -2.81 -17.29 46.10
C GLY A 380 -3.30 -16.97 47.53
N SER A 381 -4.56 -17.21 47.80
CA SER A 381 -5.08 -17.32 49.14
C SER A 381 -4.41 -18.55 49.78
N GLU A 382 -3.40 -18.34 50.60
CA GLU A 382 -2.97 -19.31 51.58
C GLU A 382 -4.10 -19.46 52.58
N ASP A 383 -4.83 -20.57 52.45
CA ASP A 383 -5.79 -21.04 53.41
C ASP A 383 -4.98 -21.72 54.55
N ASN A 384 -4.76 -20.97 55.64
CA ASN A 384 -4.29 -21.51 56.92
C ASN A 384 -5.45 -22.13 57.64
N GLY A 385 -5.68 -23.44 57.42
CA GLY A 385 -6.48 -24.29 58.25
C GLY A 385 -5.63 -24.88 59.35
N GLY A 386 -5.90 -24.45 60.62
CA GLY A 386 -5.46 -25.07 61.84
C GLY A 386 -6.25 -26.37 62.16
#